data_88696d7dd398c32e058084fd3ee560b4
#
_entry.id   88696d7dd398c32e058084fd3ee560b4
#
_cell.length_a   1.000
_cell.length_b   1.000
_cell.length_c   1.000
_cell.angle_alpha   90.00
_cell.angle_beta   90.00
_cell.angle_gamma   90.00
#
_symmetry.space_group_name_H-M   'P 1'
#
loop_
_entity.id
_entity.type
_entity.pdbx_description
1 polymer ?
#
loop_
_entity_poly.entity_id
_entity_poly.type
_entity_poly.pdbx_seq_one_letter_code
_entity_poly.pdbx_strand_id
1 'polypeptide(L)'
;MNKRKKILIANRGVIAIRALRAAKELGYEVASVYSTADRNLKHLKLSDEAICIGPPDSRESYLNEAAIISAAELANVDGIYPGYGFLAENAEFAEKCKNSGFKFIGPSHEIISLMGDKIRAKDLMRQLGVPVVPGYDGPVDR
;
A
#
# COMPACT_ATOMS: atom_id res chain seq x y z
N MET A 1 -8.50 27.20 10.50
CA MET A 1 -8.02 26.70 9.18
C MET A 1 -8.06 25.18 9.21
N ASN A 2 -8.83 24.55 8.31
CA ASN A 2 -8.86 23.10 8.24
C ASN A 2 -7.47 22.62 7.76
N LYS A 3 -6.77 21.83 8.58
CA LYS A 3 -5.48 21.24 8.22
C LYS A 3 -5.70 20.38 6.96
N ARG A 4 -4.92 20.61 5.90
CA ARG A 4 -4.97 19.75 4.72
C ARG A 4 -4.59 18.33 5.13
N LYS A 5 -5.34 17.34 4.64
CA LYS A 5 -4.98 15.94 4.83
C LYS A 5 -3.75 15.61 4.02
N LYS A 6 -2.90 14.76 4.58
CA LYS A 6 -1.63 14.34 3.98
C LYS A 6 -1.58 12.83 3.86
N ILE A 7 -1.10 12.31 2.74
CA ILE A 7 -0.93 10.87 2.53
C ILE A 7 0.51 10.51 2.19
N LEU A 8 0.93 9.33 2.63
CA LEU A 8 2.18 8.71 2.21
C LEU A 8 1.92 7.80 1.01
N ILE A 9 2.67 7.96 -0.07
CA ILE A 9 2.67 7.02 -1.19
C ILE A 9 3.81 6.01 -0.97
N ALA A 10 3.44 4.78 -0.57
CA ALA A 10 4.35 3.68 -0.28
C ALA A 10 4.57 2.81 -1.52
N ASN A 11 4.94 3.42 -2.64
CA ASN A 11 5.20 2.76 -3.91
C ASN A 11 6.13 3.63 -4.79
N ARG A 12 6.45 3.17 -6.00
CA ARG A 12 7.40 3.82 -6.93
C ARG A 12 6.88 3.89 -8.35
N GLY A 13 7.61 4.63 -9.21
CA GLY A 13 7.38 4.64 -10.65
C GLY A 13 6.00 5.17 -11.07
N VAL A 14 5.38 4.51 -12.04
CA VAL A 14 4.09 4.93 -12.62
C VAL A 14 2.97 4.91 -11.59
N ILE A 15 2.96 3.92 -10.71
CA ILE A 15 1.94 3.80 -9.65
C ILE A 15 1.99 5.03 -8.74
N ALA A 16 3.19 5.41 -8.29
CA ALA A 16 3.38 6.57 -7.42
C ALA A 16 2.97 7.87 -8.12
N ILE A 17 3.31 8.05 -9.41
CA ILE A 17 2.91 9.24 -10.18
C ILE A 17 1.39 9.34 -10.30
N ARG A 18 0.70 8.23 -10.58
CA ARG A 18 -0.77 8.23 -10.70
C ARG A 18 -1.44 8.58 -9.37
N ALA A 19 -1.00 7.95 -8.29
CA ALA A 19 -1.52 8.24 -6.95
C ALA A 19 -1.28 9.71 -6.55
N LEU A 20 -0.08 10.22 -6.83
CA LEU A 20 0.28 11.61 -6.55
C LEU A 20 -0.64 12.60 -7.28
N ARG A 21 -0.87 12.38 -8.57
CA ARG A 21 -1.77 13.25 -9.36
C ARG A 21 -3.18 13.25 -8.78
N ALA A 22 -3.75 12.08 -8.53
CA ALA A 22 -5.09 11.96 -7.94
C ALA A 22 -5.18 12.64 -6.56
N ALA A 23 -4.16 12.45 -5.69
CA ALA A 23 -4.11 13.09 -4.40
C ALA A 23 -4.07 14.62 -4.49
N LYS A 24 -3.24 15.16 -5.40
CA LYS A 24 -3.13 16.60 -5.64
C LYS A 24 -4.43 17.20 -6.19
N GLU A 25 -5.09 16.52 -7.13
CA GLU A 25 -6.41 16.93 -7.66
C GLU A 25 -7.47 16.99 -6.56
N LEU A 26 -7.39 16.10 -5.56
CA LEU A 26 -8.26 16.09 -4.37
C LEU A 26 -7.83 17.07 -3.28
N GLY A 27 -6.75 17.83 -3.47
CA GLY A 27 -6.26 18.82 -2.51
C GLY A 27 -5.46 18.23 -1.33
N TYR A 28 -5.01 16.98 -1.41
CA TYR A 28 -4.13 16.39 -0.40
C TYR A 28 -2.68 16.86 -0.55
N GLU A 29 -1.98 16.96 0.57
CA GLU A 29 -0.52 16.96 0.60
C GLU A 29 0.01 15.52 0.43
N VAL A 30 1.17 15.38 -0.20
CA VAL A 30 1.75 14.08 -0.54
C VAL A 30 3.17 13.97 -0.05
N ALA A 31 3.44 12.99 0.81
CA ALA A 31 4.78 12.47 1.06
C ALA A 31 5.01 11.22 0.20
N SER A 32 6.19 11.08 -0.40
CA SER A 32 6.58 9.89 -1.15
C SER A 32 7.83 9.27 -0.55
N VAL A 33 7.89 7.93 -0.55
CA VAL A 33 9.08 7.20 -0.15
C VAL A 33 9.92 6.80 -1.36
N TYR A 34 11.22 6.56 -1.13
CA TYR A 34 12.12 6.06 -2.16
C TYR A 34 13.28 5.27 -1.58
N SER A 35 13.76 4.27 -2.32
CA SER A 35 15.06 3.64 -2.07
C SER A 35 16.19 4.50 -2.65
N THR A 36 17.41 4.29 -2.21
CA THR A 36 18.58 5.07 -2.73
C THR A 36 18.72 4.98 -4.25
N ALA A 37 18.32 3.87 -4.88
CA ALA A 37 18.34 3.72 -6.33
C ALA A 37 17.30 4.61 -7.04
N ASP A 38 16.21 4.96 -6.37
CA ASP A 38 15.08 5.67 -6.94
C ASP A 38 15.12 7.19 -6.70
N ARG A 39 16.20 7.71 -6.13
CA ARG A 39 16.39 9.12 -5.72
C ARG A 39 16.01 10.15 -6.79
N ASN A 40 16.13 9.80 -8.06
CA ASN A 40 15.88 10.72 -9.18
C ASN A 40 14.53 10.52 -9.87
N LEU A 41 13.64 9.67 -9.32
CA LEU A 41 12.35 9.40 -9.94
C LEU A 41 11.45 10.64 -9.94
N LYS A 42 10.68 10.78 -11.02
CA LYS A 42 9.87 11.97 -11.30
C LYS A 42 8.85 12.27 -10.20
N HIS A 43 8.23 11.26 -9.60
CA HIS A 43 7.21 11.46 -8.56
C HIS A 43 7.75 12.17 -7.33
N LEU A 44 9.05 11.97 -6.98
CA LEU A 44 9.66 12.63 -5.82
C LEU A 44 9.72 14.15 -6.00
N LYS A 45 10.01 14.61 -7.23
CA LYS A 45 10.08 16.06 -7.54
C LYS A 45 8.71 16.73 -7.51
N LEU A 46 7.63 15.95 -7.62
CA LEU A 46 6.25 16.42 -7.62
C LEU A 46 5.57 16.29 -6.25
N SER A 47 6.20 15.55 -5.33
CA SER A 47 5.71 15.39 -3.95
C SER A 47 6.03 16.63 -3.12
N ASP A 48 5.25 16.88 -2.07
CA ASP A 48 5.55 17.94 -1.11
C ASP A 48 6.72 17.55 -0.21
N GLU A 49 6.89 16.24 0.00
CA GLU A 49 7.96 15.67 0.81
C GLU A 49 8.44 14.34 0.23
N ALA A 50 9.73 14.04 0.34
CA ALA A 50 10.31 12.78 -0.12
C ALA A 50 11.25 12.20 0.96
N ILE A 51 11.04 10.93 1.34
CA ILE A 51 11.74 10.28 2.43
C ILE A 51 12.44 9.02 1.91
N CYS A 52 13.75 8.95 2.16
CA CYS A 52 14.53 7.75 1.86
C CYS A 52 14.24 6.66 2.89
N ILE A 53 13.84 5.48 2.42
CA ILE A 53 13.45 4.34 3.27
C ILE A 53 14.46 3.20 3.27
N GLY A 54 15.59 3.32 2.58
CA GLY A 54 16.62 2.29 2.60
C GLY A 54 17.38 2.12 1.29
N PRO A 55 18.17 1.03 1.19
CA PRO A 55 18.99 0.71 0.03
C PRO A 55 18.15 0.23 -1.16
N PRO A 56 18.79 -0.12 -2.31
CA PRO A 56 18.10 -0.57 -3.52
C PRO A 56 17.28 -1.85 -3.36
N ASP A 57 17.69 -2.77 -2.47
CA ASP A 57 16.94 -4.01 -2.21
C ASP A 57 15.55 -3.68 -1.64
N SER A 58 14.52 -4.19 -2.32
CA SER A 58 13.13 -3.93 -1.92
C SER A 58 12.78 -4.49 -0.53
N ARG A 59 13.45 -5.57 -0.11
CA ARG A 59 13.26 -6.18 1.23
C ARG A 59 13.72 -5.24 2.34
N GLU A 60 14.72 -4.41 2.06
CA GLU A 60 15.28 -3.44 3.00
C GLU A 60 14.70 -2.04 2.83
N SER A 61 13.77 -1.84 1.89
CA SER A 61 13.14 -0.56 1.57
C SER A 61 11.63 -0.67 1.43
N TYR A 62 11.09 -0.92 0.21
CA TYR A 62 9.64 -0.92 -0.06
C TYR A 62 8.85 -2.04 0.62
N LEU A 63 9.49 -3.15 1.01
CA LEU A 63 8.92 -4.25 1.79
C LEU A 63 9.27 -4.16 3.29
N ASN A 64 10.04 -3.16 3.70
CA ASN A 64 10.36 -2.92 5.10
C ASN A 64 9.22 -2.12 5.76
N GLU A 65 8.32 -2.85 6.43
CA GLU A 65 7.14 -2.28 7.08
C GLU A 65 7.51 -1.20 8.12
N ALA A 66 8.56 -1.44 8.91
CA ALA A 66 9.01 -0.50 9.92
C ALA A 66 9.50 0.81 9.30
N ALA A 67 10.25 0.73 8.20
CA ALA A 67 10.73 1.92 7.49
C ALA A 67 9.57 2.73 6.89
N ILE A 68 8.54 2.06 6.37
CA ILE A 68 7.34 2.74 5.83
C ILE A 68 6.53 3.41 6.96
N ILE A 69 6.31 2.73 8.08
CA ILE A 69 5.60 3.31 9.24
C ILE A 69 6.39 4.50 9.81
N SER A 70 7.71 4.37 9.99
CA SER A 70 8.55 5.48 10.46
C SER A 70 8.53 6.68 9.51
N ALA A 71 8.51 6.45 8.19
CA ALA A 71 8.35 7.51 7.22
C ALA A 71 6.99 8.19 7.32
N ALA A 72 5.93 7.43 7.58
CA ALA A 72 4.58 7.96 7.79
C ALA A 72 4.48 8.83 9.04
N GLU A 73 5.12 8.41 10.14
CA GLU A 73 5.23 9.19 11.38
C GLU A 73 6.02 10.47 11.16
N LEU A 74 7.21 10.38 10.54
CA LEU A 74 8.07 11.52 10.27
C LEU A 74 7.37 12.58 9.42
N ALA A 75 6.64 12.16 8.38
CA ALA A 75 5.87 13.04 7.52
C ALA A 75 4.54 13.51 8.15
N ASN A 76 4.15 12.96 9.30
CA ASN A 76 2.90 13.25 9.98
C ASN A 76 1.68 13.15 9.04
N VAL A 77 1.53 11.99 8.39
CA VAL A 77 0.47 11.72 7.43
C VAL A 77 -0.80 11.18 8.10
N ASP A 78 -1.95 11.35 7.44
CA ASP A 78 -3.24 10.81 7.89
C ASP A 78 -3.48 9.39 7.37
N GLY A 79 -2.80 8.99 6.27
CA GLY A 79 -2.98 7.68 5.69
C GLY A 79 -1.83 7.25 4.78
N ILE A 80 -1.79 5.95 4.50
CA ILE A 80 -0.76 5.31 3.67
C ILE A 80 -1.44 4.67 2.45
N TYR A 81 -0.98 5.04 1.26
CA TYR A 81 -1.40 4.47 -0.01
C TYR A 81 -0.34 3.48 -0.51
N PRO A 82 -0.62 2.16 -0.47
CA PRO A 82 0.34 1.14 -0.89
C PRO A 82 0.36 0.91 -2.40
N GLY A 83 -0.69 1.29 -3.12
CA GLY A 83 -0.87 0.99 -4.55
C GLY A 83 -1.19 -0.47 -4.80
N TYR A 84 -0.43 -1.12 -5.68
CA TYR A 84 -0.44 -2.56 -5.90
C TYR A 84 1.00 -3.11 -5.84
N GLY A 85 1.17 -4.41 -5.57
CA GLY A 85 2.47 -5.01 -5.25
C GLY A 85 3.03 -4.56 -3.90
N PHE A 86 4.27 -4.86 -3.62
CA PHE A 86 4.94 -4.59 -2.34
C PHE A 86 4.06 -4.96 -1.13
N LEU A 87 3.66 -3.98 -0.34
CA LEU A 87 2.86 -4.19 0.89
C LEU A 87 1.34 -4.08 0.66
N ALA A 88 0.88 -3.87 -0.59
CA ALA A 88 -0.54 -3.69 -0.88
C ALA A 88 -1.42 -4.90 -0.55
N GLU A 89 -0.85 -6.11 -0.64
CA GLU A 89 -1.54 -7.38 -0.36
C GLU A 89 -1.11 -8.00 0.99
N ASN A 90 -0.42 -7.22 1.81
CA ASN A 90 0.04 -7.66 3.13
C ASN A 90 -0.99 -7.27 4.20
N ALA A 91 -1.76 -8.26 4.68
CA ALA A 91 -2.79 -8.06 5.70
C ALA A 91 -2.20 -7.59 7.03
N GLU A 92 -1.03 -8.12 7.44
CA GLU A 92 -0.35 -7.73 8.67
C GLU A 92 0.09 -6.26 8.63
N PHE A 93 0.61 -5.80 7.48
CA PHE A 93 0.94 -4.39 7.30
C PHE A 93 -0.29 -3.48 7.35
N ALA A 94 -1.41 -3.89 6.73
CA ALA A 94 -2.65 -3.12 6.79
C ALA A 94 -3.16 -2.98 8.24
N GLU A 95 -3.05 -4.04 9.05
CA GLU A 95 -3.37 -4.02 10.46
C GLU A 95 -2.39 -3.13 11.25
N LYS A 96 -1.09 -3.22 10.99
CA LYS A 96 -0.07 -2.34 11.59
C LYS A 96 -0.33 -0.87 11.31
N CYS A 97 -0.69 -0.51 10.08
CA CYS A 97 -1.06 0.87 9.75
C CYS A 97 -2.21 1.37 10.65
N LYS A 98 -3.27 0.56 10.78
CA LYS A 98 -4.43 0.90 11.64
C LYS A 98 -4.03 1.05 13.10
N ASN A 99 -3.22 0.12 13.63
CA ASN A 99 -2.77 0.14 15.02
C ASN A 99 -1.82 1.31 15.32
N SER A 100 -1.09 1.79 14.31
CA SER A 100 -0.24 2.99 14.38
C SER A 100 -1.01 4.30 14.13
N GLY A 101 -2.33 4.24 13.99
CA GLY A 101 -3.18 5.43 13.80
C GLY A 101 -3.27 5.95 12.37
N PHE A 102 -2.74 5.22 11.37
CA PHE A 102 -2.82 5.59 9.97
C PHE A 102 -3.97 4.88 9.26
N LYS A 103 -4.66 5.60 8.38
CA LYS A 103 -5.61 4.97 7.48
C LYS A 103 -4.85 4.23 6.37
N PHE A 104 -4.99 2.91 6.32
CA PHE A 104 -4.58 2.14 5.15
C PHE A 104 -5.55 2.43 4.00
N ILE A 105 -5.06 2.97 2.89
CA ILE A 105 -5.88 3.32 1.72
C ILE A 105 -5.97 2.09 0.82
N GLY A 106 -6.89 1.20 1.17
CA GLY A 106 -7.11 -0.09 0.55
C GLY A 106 -8.19 -0.88 1.30
N PRO A 107 -8.36 -2.18 0.99
CA PRO A 107 -9.26 -3.07 1.72
C PRO A 107 -8.82 -3.24 3.18
N SER A 108 -9.72 -3.73 4.03
CA SER A 108 -9.36 -4.08 5.41
C SER A 108 -8.43 -5.30 5.43
N HIS A 109 -7.66 -5.46 6.52
CA HIS A 109 -6.73 -6.58 6.66
C HIS A 109 -7.44 -7.93 6.58
N GLU A 110 -8.69 -8.02 7.08
CA GLU A 110 -9.50 -9.24 6.99
C GLU A 110 -9.83 -9.60 5.54
N ILE A 111 -10.18 -8.61 4.73
CA ILE A 111 -10.49 -8.79 3.30
C ILE A 111 -9.22 -9.16 2.52
N ILE A 112 -8.09 -8.52 2.81
CA ILE A 112 -6.80 -8.87 2.17
C ILE A 112 -6.44 -10.32 2.49
N SER A 113 -6.55 -10.73 3.76
CA SER A 113 -6.28 -12.11 4.18
C SER A 113 -7.22 -13.12 3.52
N LEU A 114 -8.52 -12.81 3.46
CA LEU A 114 -9.52 -13.66 2.84
C LEU A 114 -9.29 -13.86 1.34
N MET A 115 -9.00 -12.76 0.63
CA MET A 115 -8.78 -12.78 -0.82
C MET A 115 -7.41 -13.34 -1.22
N GLY A 116 -6.45 -13.34 -0.30
CA GLY A 116 -5.14 -13.97 -0.47
C GLY A 116 -5.18 -15.50 -0.44
N ASP A 117 -6.21 -16.09 0.18
CA ASP A 117 -6.45 -17.53 0.20
C ASP A 117 -7.37 -17.91 -0.97
N LYS A 118 -6.82 -18.61 -1.98
CA LYS A 118 -7.54 -18.97 -3.21
C LYS A 118 -8.79 -19.83 -2.94
N ILE A 119 -8.73 -20.73 -1.96
CA ILE A 119 -9.85 -21.64 -1.64
C ILE A 119 -10.96 -20.82 -1.00
N ARG A 120 -10.64 -20.10 0.06
CA ARG A 120 -11.61 -19.25 0.78
C ARG A 120 -12.23 -18.17 -0.11
N ALA A 121 -11.41 -17.55 -0.98
CA ALA A 121 -11.88 -16.54 -1.93
C ALA A 121 -12.88 -17.14 -2.93
N LYS A 122 -12.60 -18.33 -3.51
CA LYS A 122 -13.53 -19.04 -4.42
C LYS A 122 -14.83 -19.41 -3.73
N ASP A 123 -14.76 -19.92 -2.51
CA ASP A 123 -15.95 -20.31 -1.75
C ASP A 123 -16.83 -19.10 -1.43
N LEU A 124 -16.23 -18.00 -1.02
CA LEU A 124 -16.97 -16.75 -0.80
C LEU A 124 -17.63 -16.24 -2.09
N MET A 125 -16.90 -16.25 -3.20
CA MET A 125 -17.46 -15.81 -4.49
C MET A 125 -18.64 -16.67 -4.92
N ARG A 126 -18.57 -18.01 -4.73
CA ARG A 126 -19.71 -18.90 -5.00
C ARG A 126 -20.93 -18.59 -4.13
N GLN A 127 -20.72 -18.36 -2.83
CA GLN A 127 -21.80 -17.98 -1.90
C GLN A 127 -22.48 -16.66 -2.30
N LEU A 128 -21.72 -15.74 -2.87
CA LEU A 128 -22.22 -14.46 -3.37
C LEU A 128 -22.79 -14.53 -4.80
N GLY A 129 -22.84 -15.72 -5.42
CA GLY A 129 -23.35 -15.91 -6.78
C GLY A 129 -22.43 -15.37 -7.88
N VAL A 130 -21.16 -15.06 -7.58
CA VAL A 130 -20.19 -14.63 -8.56
C VAL A 130 -19.61 -15.85 -9.30
N PRO A 131 -19.62 -15.87 -10.66
CA PRO A 131 -19.02 -16.95 -11.42
C PRO A 131 -17.53 -17.13 -11.09
N VAL A 132 -17.11 -18.37 -10.85
CA VAL A 132 -15.71 -18.70 -10.60
C VAL A 132 -15.19 -19.69 -11.64
N VAL A 133 -13.90 -19.63 -11.92
CA VAL A 133 -13.26 -20.58 -12.85
C VAL A 133 -13.40 -22.00 -12.29
N PRO A 134 -13.89 -22.99 -13.08
CA PRO A 134 -13.94 -24.39 -12.67
C PRO A 134 -12.55 -24.89 -12.27
N GLY A 135 -12.48 -25.72 -11.25
CA GLY A 135 -11.22 -26.29 -10.78
C GLY A 135 -11.43 -27.17 -9.56
N TYR A 136 -10.37 -27.83 -9.12
CA TYR A 136 -10.38 -28.65 -7.92
C TYR A 136 -10.66 -27.79 -6.67
N ASP A 137 -11.55 -28.28 -5.82
CA ASP A 137 -12.07 -27.53 -4.67
C ASP A 137 -11.46 -27.96 -3.32
N GLY A 138 -10.28 -28.56 -3.33
CA GLY A 138 -9.60 -29.02 -2.12
C GLY A 138 -8.10 -28.68 -2.10
N PRO A 139 -7.43 -28.89 -0.97
CA PRO A 139 -5.97 -28.81 -0.91
C PRO A 139 -5.37 -29.89 -1.80
N VAL A 140 -4.34 -29.53 -2.56
CA VAL A 140 -3.56 -30.53 -3.32
C VAL A 140 -2.43 -30.97 -2.41
N ASP A 141 -2.54 -32.19 -1.90
CA ASP A 141 -1.43 -32.84 -1.20
C ASP A 141 -0.27 -33.08 -2.21
N ARG A 142 0.90 -32.58 -1.86
CA ARG A 142 2.14 -32.82 -2.61
C ARG A 142 2.87 -34.01 -2.06
#